data_0c092c5d55dcccd429a3d501c296c5f0
#
_entry.id   0c092c5d55dcccd429a3d501c296c5f0
#
_cell.length_a   1.000
_cell.length_b   1.000
_cell.length_c   1.000
_cell.angle_alpha   90.00
_cell.angle_beta   90.00
_cell.angle_gamma   90.00
#
_symmetry.space_group_name_H-M   'P 1'
#
loop_
_entity.id
_entity.type
_entity.pdbx_description
1 polymer ?
#
loop_
_entity_poly.entity_id
_entity_poly.type
_entity_poly.pdbx_seq_one_letter_code
_entity_poly.pdbx_strand_id
1 'polypeptide(L)' 'MKGFYRKPAPDQPVYKSDGDAITLDDTIGLIEVMKSFNEVKAGVAGKIVRFLVENEDAVMAGQPIAEIDV' A
#
# COMPACT_ATOMS: atom_id res chain seq x y z
N MET A 1 11.45 8.59 9.54
CA MET A 1 10.08 8.07 9.54
C MET A 1 9.59 7.94 8.11
N LYS A 2 8.88 6.86 7.79
CA LYS A 2 8.37 6.60 6.45
C LYS A 2 6.90 6.94 6.39
N GLY A 3 6.46 7.56 5.30
CA GLY A 3 5.05 7.87 5.10
C GLY A 3 4.44 6.90 4.10
N PHE A 4 3.27 6.36 4.40
CA PHE A 4 2.56 5.45 3.51
C PHE A 4 1.48 6.21 2.75
N TYR A 5 1.47 6.03 1.44
CA TYR A 5 0.48 6.66 0.57
C TYR A 5 -0.27 5.58 -0.20
N ARG A 6 -1.60 5.67 -0.20
CA ARG A 6 -2.46 4.70 -0.90
C ARG A 6 -2.68 5.08 -2.36
N LYS A 7 -2.31 6.27 -2.77
CA LYS A 7 -2.53 6.78 -4.13
C LYS A 7 -1.28 7.45 -4.67
N PRO A 8 -1.13 7.47 -6.01
CA PRO A 8 0.07 8.05 -6.64
C PRO A 8 0.13 9.56 -6.51
N ALA A 9 -1.02 10.24 -6.36
CA ALA A 9 -1.08 11.68 -6.21
C ALA A 9 -2.40 12.03 -5.51
N PRO A 10 -2.51 13.22 -4.89
CA PRO A 10 -3.71 13.58 -4.13
C PRO A 10 -5.01 13.57 -4.95
N ASP A 11 -4.92 13.84 -6.25
CA ASP A 11 -6.07 13.90 -7.15
C ASP A 11 -6.33 12.61 -7.92
N GLN A 12 -5.58 11.55 -7.60
CA GLN A 12 -5.73 10.25 -8.25
C GLN A 12 -6.43 9.25 -7.33
N PRO A 13 -7.08 8.22 -7.90
CA PRO A 13 -7.69 7.19 -7.07
C PRO A 13 -6.63 6.34 -6.37
N VAL A 14 -7.03 5.66 -5.31
CA VAL A 14 -6.17 4.72 -4.62
C VAL A 14 -5.75 3.59 -5.56
N TYR A 15 -4.56 3.03 -5.34
CA TYR A 15 -4.10 1.90 -6.15
C TYR A 15 -5.02 0.70 -6.01
N LYS A 16 -5.40 0.39 -4.78
CA LYS A 16 -6.26 -0.76 -4.47
C LYS A 16 -7.16 -0.40 -3.30
N SER A 17 -8.34 -0.98 -3.28
CA SER A 17 -9.32 -0.83 -2.20
C SER A 17 -9.54 -2.15 -1.51
N ASP A 18 -10.18 -2.11 -0.34
CA ASP A 18 -10.58 -3.32 0.36
C ASP A 18 -11.45 -4.17 -0.57
N GLY A 19 -11.16 -5.45 -0.63
CA GLY A 19 -11.89 -6.38 -1.49
C GLY A 19 -11.32 -6.55 -2.88
N ASP A 20 -10.32 -5.76 -3.28
CA ASP A 20 -9.73 -5.89 -4.61
C ASP A 20 -8.86 -7.14 -4.73
N ALA A 21 -8.95 -7.80 -5.91
CA ALA A 21 -8.03 -8.88 -6.23
C ALA A 21 -6.67 -8.30 -6.60
N ILE A 22 -5.61 -8.99 -6.22
CA ILE A 22 -4.23 -8.56 -6.48
C ILE A 22 -3.40 -9.71 -7.01
N THR A 23 -2.31 -9.35 -7.70
CA THR A 23 -1.27 -10.29 -8.12
C THR A 23 0.05 -9.89 -7.48
N LEU A 24 1.07 -10.73 -7.65
CA LEU A 24 2.40 -10.51 -7.07
C LEU A 24 2.97 -9.12 -7.36
N ASP A 25 2.80 -8.65 -8.59
CA ASP A 25 3.43 -7.43 -9.05
C ASP A 25 2.53 -6.18 -8.95
N ASP A 26 1.33 -6.34 -8.42
CA ASP A 26 0.42 -5.19 -8.28
C ASP A 26 0.96 -4.22 -7.24
N THR A 27 0.94 -2.94 -7.57
CA THR A 27 1.29 -1.88 -6.63
C THR A 27 0.09 -1.62 -5.73
N ILE A 28 0.30 -1.66 -4.42
CA ILE A 28 -0.76 -1.42 -3.45
C ILE A 28 -0.62 -0.07 -2.75
N GLY A 29 0.53 0.57 -2.89
CA GLY A 29 0.77 1.87 -2.30
C GLY A 29 2.19 2.36 -2.56
N LEU A 30 2.53 3.48 -1.95
CA LEU A 30 3.87 4.06 -2.01
C LEU A 30 4.39 4.26 -0.61
N ILE A 31 5.71 4.17 -0.46
CA ILE A 31 6.39 4.56 0.77
C ILE A 31 7.33 5.71 0.45
N GLU A 32 7.18 6.81 1.18
CA GLU A 32 8.05 7.97 1.04
C GLU A 32 9.13 7.92 2.12
N VAL A 33 10.39 8.02 1.68
CA VAL A 33 11.54 8.15 2.57
C VAL A 33 12.41 9.27 2.01
N MET A 34 12.59 10.33 2.77
CA MET A 34 13.44 11.46 2.37
C MET A 34 13.10 11.98 0.97
N LYS A 35 11.82 12.18 0.69
CA LYS A 35 11.29 12.66 -0.59
C LYS A 35 11.48 11.68 -1.77
N SER A 36 11.87 10.46 -1.48
CA SER A 36 11.89 9.39 -2.48
C SER A 36 10.66 8.52 -2.29
N PHE A 37 9.94 8.28 -3.38
CA PHE A 37 8.74 7.46 -3.37
C PHE A 37 9.06 6.09 -3.94
N ASN A 38 8.73 5.05 -3.18
CA ASN A 38 8.99 3.68 -3.59
C ASN A 38 7.68 2.91 -3.64
N GLU A 39 7.44 2.21 -4.75
CA GLU A 39 6.22 1.41 -4.89
C GLU A 39 6.27 0.20 -3.96
N VAL A 40 5.14 -0.07 -3.33
CA VAL A 40 4.96 -1.27 -2.50
C VAL A 40 4.17 -2.28 -3.32
N LYS A 41 4.81 -3.39 -3.66
CA LYS A 41 4.16 -4.47 -4.40
C LYS A 41 3.46 -5.41 -3.43
N ALA A 42 2.38 -6.04 -3.90
CA ALA A 42 1.64 -6.98 -3.07
C ALA A 42 2.49 -8.16 -2.62
N GLY A 43 3.33 -8.67 -3.51
CA GLY A 43 4.22 -9.79 -3.19
C GLY A 43 3.54 -11.15 -3.10
N VAL A 44 2.21 -11.18 -3.18
CA VAL A 44 1.41 -12.40 -3.19
C VAL A 44 0.19 -12.18 -4.07
N ALA A 45 -0.37 -13.24 -4.61
CA ALA A 45 -1.64 -13.19 -5.31
C ALA A 45 -2.76 -13.51 -4.33
N GLY A 46 -3.86 -12.78 -4.39
CA GLY A 46 -4.98 -12.99 -3.48
C GLY A 46 -5.95 -11.83 -3.54
N LYS A 47 -6.53 -11.51 -2.41
CA LYS A 47 -7.53 -10.46 -2.30
C LYS A 47 -7.25 -9.63 -1.05
N ILE A 48 -7.32 -8.31 -1.18
CA ILE A 48 -7.13 -7.42 -0.03
C ILE A 48 -8.36 -7.51 0.85
N VAL A 49 -8.15 -7.93 2.11
CA VAL A 49 -9.23 -7.94 3.10
C VAL A 49 -9.44 -6.50 3.59
N ARG A 50 -8.36 -5.84 3.98
CA ARG A 50 -8.40 -4.44 4.42
C ARG A 50 -6.99 -3.87 4.52
N PHE A 51 -6.90 -2.55 4.48
CA PHE A 51 -5.68 -1.84 4.83
C PHE A 51 -5.66 -1.59 6.34
N LEU A 52 -4.49 -1.73 6.94
CA LEU A 52 -4.29 -1.56 8.37
C LEU A 52 -3.77 -0.17 8.71
N VAL A 53 -3.43 0.61 7.70
CA VAL A 53 -2.97 2.00 7.83
C VAL A 53 -3.75 2.87 6.85
N GLU A 54 -3.82 4.14 7.16
CA GLU A 54 -4.50 5.11 6.31
C GLU A 54 -3.51 5.86 5.44
N ASN A 55 -4.03 6.61 4.45
CA ASN A 55 -3.22 7.44 3.58
C ASN A 55 -2.44 8.45 4.42
N GLU A 56 -1.16 8.60 4.13
CA GLU A 56 -0.23 9.51 4.81
C GLU A 56 0.13 9.11 6.24
N ASP A 57 -0.25 7.91 6.69
CA ASP A 57 0.18 7.42 8.00
C ASP A 57 1.67 7.17 8.03
N ALA A 58 2.28 7.44 9.17
CA ALA A 58 3.67 7.08 9.40
C ALA A 58 3.77 5.58 9.64
N VAL A 59 4.71 4.93 8.96
CA VAL A 59 4.93 3.49 9.11
C VAL A 59 6.39 3.20 9.42
N MET A 60 6.64 2.06 10.02
CA MET A 60 7.99 1.61 10.38
C MET A 60 8.31 0.31 9.64
N ALA A 61 9.61 0.02 9.52
CA ALA A 61 10.04 -1.23 8.91
C ALA A 61 9.44 -2.42 9.66
N GLY A 62 8.88 -3.37 8.90
CA GLY A 62 8.24 -4.55 9.47
C GLY A 62 6.81 -4.36 9.93
N GLN A 63 6.29 -3.13 9.88
CA GLN A 63 4.90 -2.87 10.26
C GLN A 63 3.94 -3.41 9.21
N PRO A 64 2.92 -4.18 9.59
CA PRO A 64 1.89 -4.62 8.64
C PRO A 64 1.09 -3.43 8.11
N ILE A 65 0.84 -3.38 6.80
CA ILE A 65 0.08 -2.30 6.18
C ILE A 65 -1.23 -2.79 5.57
N ALA A 66 -1.37 -4.07 5.29
CA ALA A 66 -2.58 -4.63 4.71
C ALA A 66 -2.71 -6.09 5.11
N GLU A 67 -3.96 -6.53 5.17
CA GLU A 67 -4.31 -7.93 5.42
C GLU A 67 -4.79 -8.52 4.10
N ILE A 68 -4.18 -9.62 3.68
CA ILE A 68 -4.45 -10.25 2.38
C ILE A 68 -4.88 -11.69 2.59
N ASP A 69 -5.96 -12.07 1.93
CA ASP A 69 -6.46 -13.44 1.89
C ASP A 69 -5.92 -14.11 0.62
N VAL A 70 -5.07 -15.09 0.82
CA VAL A 70 -4.43 -15.82 -0.28
C VAL A 70 -5.09 -17.15 -0.59
#